data_e1d32a37cd6490b05680c91e1932dfbd
#
_entry.id   e1d32a37cd6490b05680c91e1932dfbd
#
_cell.length_a   1.000
_cell.length_b   1.000
_cell.length_c   1.000
_cell.angle_alpha   90.00
_cell.angle_beta   90.00
_cell.angle_gamma   90.00
#
_symmetry.space_group_name_H-M   'P 1'
#
loop_
_entity.id
_entity.type
_entity.pdbx_description
1 polymer ?
#
loop_
_entity_poly.entity_id
_entity_poly.type
_entity_poly.pdbx_seq_one_letter_code
_entity_poly.pdbx_strand_id
1 'polypeptide(L)'
;KNDFAKIIHIKITKDRNIDLMHELEALHKKLKFNLLHVTQPSDHGILTQLMFFGSKHDVELKIHPDTKFIDSIEGFSEWSADKKSLVQEYYYRWLRKKYSLLMEDNKPLGGKWNFDKDNQKSISKLNEIPKPRSRLKSDELTISTMIDIENCFPDSAGNLESFNWAVTHSDA
;
A
#
# COMPACT_ATOMS: atom_id res chain seq x y z
N LYS A 1 10.18 -21.05 -25.91
CA LYS A 1 11.10 -20.85 -24.74
C LYS A 1 10.43 -19.79 -23.91
N ASN A 2 9.89 -20.18 -22.75
CA ASN A 2 9.37 -19.21 -21.78
C ASN A 2 10.61 -18.62 -21.09
N ASP A 3 10.97 -17.39 -21.44
CA ASP A 3 11.93 -16.63 -20.67
C ASP A 3 11.21 -16.22 -19.37
N PHE A 4 11.40 -17.02 -18.35
CA PHE A 4 10.92 -16.67 -17.01
C PHE A 4 11.70 -15.45 -16.52
N ALA A 5 10.98 -14.42 -16.11
CA ALA A 5 11.57 -13.25 -15.47
C ALA A 5 12.39 -13.71 -14.26
N LYS A 6 13.65 -13.26 -14.17
CA LYS A 6 14.49 -13.55 -13.00
C LYS A 6 14.04 -12.69 -11.85
N ILE A 7 13.61 -13.31 -10.76
CA ILE A 7 13.29 -12.63 -9.51
C ILE A 7 14.58 -12.48 -8.69
N ILE A 8 14.86 -11.29 -8.21
CA ILE A 8 15.98 -10.98 -7.31
C ILE A 8 15.38 -10.53 -5.98
N HIS A 9 15.58 -11.36 -4.95
CA HIS A 9 15.21 -11.01 -3.59
C HIS A 9 16.43 -10.46 -2.84
N ILE A 10 16.26 -9.29 -2.23
CA ILE A 10 17.28 -8.67 -1.38
C ILE A 10 16.82 -8.81 0.06
N LYS A 11 17.48 -9.70 0.82
CA LYS A 11 17.12 -9.92 2.22
C LYS A 11 17.73 -8.83 3.10
N ILE A 12 16.92 -8.26 3.97
CA ILE A 12 17.35 -7.39 5.07
C ILE A 12 18.04 -8.26 6.13
N THR A 13 19.17 -7.83 6.63
CA THR A 13 19.90 -8.49 7.73
C THR A 13 20.34 -7.43 8.74
N LYS A 14 20.62 -7.84 9.98
CA LYS A 14 21.06 -6.95 11.07
C LYS A 14 22.23 -6.04 10.68
N ASP A 15 23.17 -6.57 9.90
CA ASP A 15 24.38 -5.86 9.49
C ASP A 15 24.24 -5.11 8.17
N ARG A 16 23.04 -5.13 7.55
CA ARG A 16 22.78 -4.55 6.24
C ARG A 16 21.60 -3.60 6.29
N ASN A 17 21.91 -2.34 6.51
CA ASN A 17 20.92 -1.29 6.29
C ASN A 17 20.66 -1.20 4.78
N ILE A 18 19.43 -1.56 4.34
CA ILE A 18 19.08 -1.56 2.93
C ILE A 18 18.57 -0.17 2.55
N ASP A 19 19.37 0.50 1.73
CA ASP A 19 18.95 1.67 0.97
C ASP A 19 18.56 1.20 -0.44
N LEU A 20 17.31 1.50 -0.84
CA LEU A 20 16.77 1.14 -2.16
C LEU A 20 17.65 1.65 -3.30
N MET A 21 18.16 2.88 -3.20
CA MET A 21 19.00 3.46 -4.24
C MET A 21 20.36 2.79 -4.32
N HIS A 22 20.96 2.47 -3.19
CA HIS A 22 22.22 1.73 -3.15
C HIS A 22 22.09 0.36 -3.84
N GLU A 23 21.01 -0.37 -3.55
CA GLU A 23 20.76 -1.68 -4.16
C GLU A 23 20.46 -1.56 -5.67
N LEU A 24 19.72 -0.53 -6.08
CA LEU A 24 19.43 -0.25 -7.48
C LEU A 24 20.71 0.09 -8.26
N GLU A 25 21.61 0.88 -7.68
CA GLU A 25 22.91 1.18 -8.27
C GLU A 25 23.79 -0.08 -8.42
N ALA A 26 23.80 -0.93 -7.39
CA ALA A 26 24.52 -2.20 -7.44
C ALA A 26 23.97 -3.14 -8.53
N LEU A 27 22.66 -3.22 -8.66
CA LEU A 27 21.99 -3.99 -9.71
C LEU A 27 22.29 -3.42 -11.10
N HIS A 28 22.20 -2.10 -11.29
CA HIS A 28 22.53 -1.45 -12.56
C HIS A 28 23.99 -1.68 -12.95
N LYS A 29 24.91 -1.55 -12.01
CA LYS A 29 26.34 -1.83 -12.25
C LYS A 29 26.58 -3.26 -12.75
N LYS A 30 25.79 -4.23 -12.25
CA LYS A 30 25.88 -5.64 -12.60
C LYS A 30 25.17 -5.99 -13.91
N LEU A 31 23.95 -5.47 -14.11
CA LEU A 31 23.05 -5.87 -15.18
C LEU A 31 23.10 -4.93 -16.40
N LYS A 32 23.56 -3.68 -16.22
CA LYS A 32 23.69 -2.68 -17.28
C LYS A 32 22.38 -2.43 -18.05
N PHE A 33 21.25 -2.41 -17.35
CA PHE A 33 19.96 -2.13 -17.96
C PHE A 33 19.84 -0.64 -18.34
N ASN A 34 19.12 -0.37 -19.43
CA ASN A 34 18.85 0.99 -19.93
C ASN A 34 17.37 1.40 -19.80
N LEU A 35 16.53 0.52 -19.26
CA LEU A 35 15.11 0.77 -19.04
C LEU A 35 14.71 0.20 -17.69
N LEU A 36 14.02 1.02 -16.90
CA LEU A 36 13.48 0.66 -15.60
C LEU A 36 11.97 0.89 -15.58
N HIS A 37 11.20 -0.17 -15.40
CA HIS A 37 9.75 -0.10 -15.19
C HIS A 37 9.44 -0.02 -13.70
N VAL A 38 8.66 0.97 -13.31
CA VAL A 38 8.27 1.20 -11.91
C VAL A 38 6.77 1.46 -11.83
N THR A 39 6.09 0.82 -10.88
CA THR A 39 4.75 1.27 -10.50
C THR A 39 4.88 2.60 -9.77
N GLN A 40 3.98 3.55 -10.04
CA GLN A 40 3.97 4.88 -9.42
C GLN A 40 4.17 4.79 -7.91
N PRO A 41 5.29 5.28 -7.36
CA PRO A 41 5.49 5.30 -5.92
C PRO A 41 4.51 6.25 -5.24
N SER A 42 3.97 5.86 -4.09
CA SER A 42 3.16 6.74 -3.25
C SER A 42 4.00 7.77 -2.48
N ASP A 43 5.30 7.53 -2.35
CA ASP A 43 6.26 8.42 -1.71
C ASP A 43 6.96 9.31 -2.74
N HIS A 44 6.83 10.63 -2.57
CA HIS A 44 7.43 11.62 -3.47
C HIS A 44 8.97 11.59 -3.43
N GLY A 45 9.56 11.30 -2.27
CA GLY A 45 11.01 11.19 -2.12
C GLY A 45 11.57 10.02 -2.92
N ILE A 46 10.90 8.86 -2.89
CA ILE A 46 11.28 7.69 -3.70
C ILE A 46 11.18 8.02 -5.18
N LEU A 47 10.09 8.65 -5.62
CA LEU A 47 9.93 9.04 -7.02
C LEU A 47 11.06 9.97 -7.48
N THR A 48 11.39 10.98 -6.69
CA THR A 48 12.47 11.94 -6.97
C THR A 48 13.84 11.23 -7.08
N GLN A 49 14.12 10.30 -6.17
CA GLN A 49 15.36 9.52 -6.21
C GLN A 49 15.44 8.62 -7.45
N LEU A 50 14.35 7.99 -7.86
CA LEU A 50 14.28 7.18 -9.08
C LEU A 50 14.51 8.03 -10.33
N MET A 51 13.90 9.21 -10.41
CA MET A 51 14.13 10.16 -11.51
C MET A 51 15.59 10.61 -11.57
N PHE A 52 16.20 10.91 -10.43
CA PHE A 52 17.61 11.25 -10.32
C PHE A 52 18.50 10.08 -10.77
N PHE A 53 18.20 8.85 -10.36
CA PHE A 53 18.90 7.65 -10.81
C PHE A 53 18.84 7.50 -12.32
N GLY A 54 17.66 7.64 -12.93
CA GLY A 54 17.48 7.55 -14.38
C GLY A 54 18.35 8.57 -15.12
N SER A 55 18.33 9.83 -14.67
CA SER A 55 19.14 10.91 -15.24
C SER A 55 20.65 10.68 -15.06
N LYS A 56 21.07 10.22 -13.88
CA LYS A 56 22.50 9.97 -13.56
C LYS A 56 23.12 8.85 -14.39
N HIS A 57 22.35 7.81 -14.69
CA HIS A 57 22.84 6.58 -15.31
C HIS A 57 22.39 6.40 -16.78
N ASP A 58 21.71 7.39 -17.35
CA ASP A 58 21.12 7.32 -18.69
C ASP A 58 20.19 6.12 -18.85
N VAL A 59 19.33 5.93 -17.82
CA VAL A 59 18.32 4.87 -17.76
C VAL A 59 16.94 5.48 -17.99
N GLU A 60 16.23 5.01 -19.00
CA GLU A 60 14.84 5.39 -19.21
C GLU A 60 13.96 4.89 -18.06
N LEU A 61 13.21 5.80 -17.44
CA LEU A 61 12.27 5.47 -16.37
C LEU A 61 10.85 5.45 -16.92
N LYS A 62 10.24 4.27 -16.97
CA LYS A 62 8.85 4.10 -17.37
C LYS A 62 7.96 3.87 -16.15
N ILE A 63 7.22 4.91 -15.77
CA ILE A 63 6.32 4.87 -14.62
C ILE A 63 4.96 4.35 -15.08
N HIS A 64 4.48 3.31 -14.41
CA HIS A 64 3.15 2.73 -14.63
C HIS A 64 2.18 3.20 -13.54
N PRO A 65 0.90 3.42 -13.87
CA PRO A 65 -0.10 3.78 -12.88
C PRO A 65 -0.18 2.76 -11.74
N ASP A 66 -0.40 3.24 -10.52
CA ASP A 66 -0.72 2.36 -9.39
C ASP A 66 -2.17 1.90 -9.49
N THR A 67 -2.37 0.61 -9.74
CA THR A 67 -3.69 -0.01 -9.89
C THR A 67 -4.34 -0.42 -8.57
N LYS A 68 -3.72 -0.13 -7.43
CA LYS A 68 -4.33 -0.37 -6.11
C LYS A 68 -5.48 0.59 -5.81
N PHE A 69 -5.45 1.76 -6.43
CA PHE A 69 -6.48 2.78 -6.27
C PHE A 69 -7.42 2.77 -7.48
N ILE A 70 -8.68 3.10 -7.22
CA ILE A 70 -9.72 3.15 -8.26
C ILE A 70 -9.45 4.29 -9.25
N ASP A 71 -8.84 5.38 -8.78
CA ASP A 71 -8.53 6.55 -9.59
C ASP A 71 -7.02 6.84 -9.60
N SER A 72 -6.58 7.60 -10.58
CA SER A 72 -5.18 7.99 -10.73
C SER A 72 -4.88 9.32 -10.04
N ILE A 73 -3.59 9.65 -9.93
CA ILE A 73 -3.12 10.96 -9.44
C ILE A 73 -3.65 12.09 -10.34
N GLU A 74 -3.69 11.86 -11.65
CA GLU A 74 -4.22 12.81 -12.63
C GLU A 74 -5.72 13.05 -12.40
N GLY A 75 -6.50 11.98 -12.18
CA GLY A 75 -7.92 12.10 -11.86
C GLY A 75 -8.18 12.85 -10.57
N PHE A 76 -7.36 12.65 -9.53
CA PHE A 76 -7.43 13.44 -8.31
C PHE A 76 -7.05 14.90 -8.56
N SER A 77 -6.00 15.16 -9.34
CA SER A 77 -5.56 16.52 -9.69
C SER A 77 -6.65 17.28 -10.47
N GLU A 78 -7.30 16.62 -11.43
CA GLU A 78 -8.43 17.17 -12.17
C GLU A 78 -9.59 17.52 -11.23
N TRP A 79 -9.98 16.59 -10.35
CA TRP A 79 -11.05 16.85 -9.38
C TRP A 79 -10.72 17.99 -8.41
N SER A 80 -9.48 18.14 -8.01
CA SER A 80 -9.04 19.10 -6.99
C SER A 80 -8.77 20.50 -7.53
N ALA A 81 -8.58 20.69 -8.84
CA ALA A 81 -8.07 21.91 -9.46
C ALA A 81 -8.86 23.18 -9.08
N ASP A 82 -10.19 23.11 -9.01
CA ASP A 82 -11.06 24.26 -8.73
C ASP A 82 -11.48 24.35 -7.24
N LYS A 83 -10.92 23.52 -6.38
CA LYS A 83 -11.41 23.40 -5.01
C LYS A 83 -10.61 24.25 -4.04
N LYS A 84 -11.29 25.09 -3.28
CA LYS A 84 -10.69 25.86 -2.19
C LYS A 84 -10.34 24.98 -0.98
N SER A 85 -11.00 23.85 -0.83
CA SER A 85 -10.83 22.91 0.28
C SER A 85 -11.03 21.50 -0.22
N LEU A 86 -10.14 20.60 0.20
CA LEU A 86 -10.18 19.18 -0.14
C LEU A 86 -10.92 18.43 0.95
N VAL A 87 -12.14 18.00 0.66
CA VAL A 87 -12.97 17.22 1.58
C VAL A 87 -13.12 15.81 1.03
N GLN A 88 -12.64 14.80 1.77
CA GLN A 88 -12.65 13.40 1.37
C GLN A 88 -14.04 12.90 0.96
N GLU A 89 -15.08 13.29 1.69
CA GLU A 89 -16.47 12.91 1.38
C GLU A 89 -16.91 13.38 -0.01
N TYR A 90 -16.48 14.57 -0.45
CA TYR A 90 -16.83 15.07 -1.78
C TYR A 90 -16.08 14.36 -2.89
N TYR A 91 -14.81 13.99 -2.66
CA TYR A 91 -14.04 13.17 -3.57
C TYR A 91 -14.64 11.77 -3.69
N TYR A 92 -14.97 11.13 -2.58
CA TYR A 92 -15.68 9.85 -2.53
C TYR A 92 -16.97 9.84 -3.34
N ARG A 93 -17.82 10.87 -3.18
CA ARG A 93 -19.06 11.01 -3.96
C ARG A 93 -18.80 11.21 -5.44
N TRP A 94 -17.76 11.96 -5.79
CA TRP A 94 -17.36 12.16 -7.18
C TRP A 94 -16.86 10.87 -7.82
N LEU A 95 -16.02 10.10 -7.12
CA LEU A 95 -15.55 8.79 -7.58
C LEU A 95 -16.71 7.81 -7.81
N ARG A 96 -17.65 7.74 -6.89
CA ARG A 96 -18.82 6.88 -7.04
C ARG A 96 -19.64 7.24 -8.28
N LYS A 97 -19.80 8.51 -8.59
CA LYS A 97 -20.48 8.96 -9.82
C LYS A 97 -19.65 8.65 -11.05
N LYS A 98 -18.36 8.96 -11.05
CA LYS A 98 -17.43 8.73 -12.17
C LYS A 98 -17.38 7.27 -12.59
N TYR A 99 -17.33 6.37 -11.63
CA TYR A 99 -17.19 4.92 -11.87
C TYR A 99 -18.48 4.12 -11.68
N SER A 100 -19.61 4.80 -11.46
CA SER A 100 -20.93 4.18 -11.24
C SER A 100 -20.94 3.16 -10.10
N LEU A 101 -20.12 3.37 -9.04
CA LEU A 101 -19.99 2.46 -7.92
C LEU A 101 -21.09 2.70 -6.87
N LEU A 102 -21.85 1.66 -6.54
CA LEU A 102 -22.96 1.73 -5.60
C LEU A 102 -23.94 2.86 -5.95
N MET A 103 -24.22 3.02 -7.24
CA MET A 103 -25.15 4.00 -7.80
C MET A 103 -26.31 3.29 -8.49
N GLU A 104 -27.49 3.88 -8.37
CA GLU A 104 -28.72 3.47 -9.07
C GLU A 104 -29.43 4.75 -9.54
N ASP A 105 -29.77 4.88 -10.81
CA ASP A 105 -30.44 6.04 -11.40
C ASP A 105 -29.77 7.38 -11.01
N ASN A 106 -28.44 7.45 -11.04
CA ASN A 106 -27.62 8.59 -10.61
C ASN A 106 -27.76 8.99 -9.13
N LYS A 107 -28.38 8.12 -8.31
CA LYS A 107 -28.49 8.29 -6.86
C LYS A 107 -27.65 7.25 -6.12
N PRO A 108 -27.19 7.55 -4.91
CA PRO A 108 -26.50 6.54 -4.12
C PRO A 108 -27.43 5.39 -3.78
N LEU A 109 -26.96 4.15 -3.93
CA LEU A 109 -27.66 2.95 -3.51
C LEU A 109 -28.08 3.06 -2.04
N GLY A 110 -29.32 2.73 -1.72
CA GLY A 110 -29.89 2.92 -0.38
C GLY A 110 -30.27 4.36 -0.03
N GLY A 111 -30.22 5.29 -0.99
CA GLY A 111 -30.69 6.66 -0.84
C GLY A 111 -29.78 7.59 -0.03
N LYS A 112 -28.65 7.11 0.48
CA LYS A 112 -27.70 7.88 1.29
C LYS A 112 -26.27 7.69 0.80
N TRP A 113 -25.43 8.75 0.92
CA TRP A 113 -24.03 8.69 0.52
C TRP A 113 -23.17 7.89 1.49
N ASN A 114 -23.47 7.93 2.79
CA ASN A 114 -22.84 7.11 3.81
C ASN A 114 -23.83 6.72 4.91
N PHE A 115 -23.48 5.71 5.67
CA PHE A 115 -24.27 5.17 6.78
C PHE A 115 -23.52 5.29 8.12
N ASP A 116 -22.45 6.09 8.20
CA ASP A 116 -21.56 6.18 9.36
C ASP A 116 -22.25 6.62 10.63
N LYS A 117 -23.36 7.39 10.52
CA LYS A 117 -24.17 7.77 11.68
C LYS A 117 -24.73 6.55 12.41
N ASP A 118 -24.95 5.45 11.70
CA ASP A 118 -25.44 4.22 12.30
C ASP A 118 -24.34 3.44 13.03
N ASN A 119 -23.06 3.70 12.68
CA ASN A 119 -21.90 3.08 13.31
C ASN A 119 -21.44 3.79 14.60
N GLN A 120 -21.98 4.98 14.90
CA GLN A 120 -21.62 5.79 16.07
C GLN A 120 -22.57 5.60 17.25
N LYS A 121 -23.32 4.52 17.29
CA LYS A 121 -24.23 4.21 18.39
C LYS A 121 -23.44 3.78 19.62
N SER A 122 -23.93 4.18 20.82
CA SER A 122 -23.31 3.76 22.06
C SER A 122 -23.38 2.24 22.23
N ILE A 123 -22.26 1.65 22.64
CA ILE A 123 -22.17 0.22 23.02
C ILE A 123 -23.19 -0.19 24.08
N SER A 124 -23.56 0.71 25.01
CA SER A 124 -24.58 0.45 26.04
C SER A 124 -25.96 0.07 25.48
N LYS A 125 -26.22 0.30 24.21
CA LYS A 125 -27.46 -0.07 23.52
C LYS A 125 -27.37 -1.39 22.76
N LEU A 126 -26.20 -2.05 22.73
CA LEU A 126 -26.06 -3.38 22.16
C LEU A 126 -26.60 -4.42 23.14
N ASN A 127 -27.52 -5.26 22.67
CA ASN A 127 -28.03 -6.37 23.43
C ASN A 127 -26.96 -7.46 23.65
N GLU A 128 -25.96 -7.52 22.75
CA GLU A 128 -24.90 -8.49 22.79
C GLU A 128 -23.58 -7.86 22.31
N ILE A 129 -22.52 -8.03 23.09
CA ILE A 129 -21.17 -7.61 22.72
C ILE A 129 -20.54 -8.74 21.89
N PRO A 130 -20.07 -8.46 20.67
CA PRO A 130 -19.39 -9.47 19.86
C PRO A 130 -18.21 -10.08 20.63
N LYS A 131 -18.08 -11.40 20.55
CA LYS A 131 -16.93 -12.09 21.14
C LYS A 131 -15.64 -11.61 20.48
N PRO A 132 -14.54 -11.44 21.25
CA PRO A 132 -13.26 -11.10 20.68
C PRO A 132 -12.83 -12.18 19.68
N ARG A 133 -12.14 -11.79 18.63
CA ARG A 133 -11.56 -12.73 17.67
C ARG A 133 -10.65 -13.72 18.40
N SER A 134 -10.71 -14.98 17.99
CA SER A 134 -9.78 -16.00 18.47
C SER A 134 -8.34 -15.61 18.08
N ARG A 135 -7.39 -15.85 19.00
CA ARG A 135 -5.97 -15.67 18.67
C ARG A 135 -5.57 -16.70 17.64
N LEU A 136 -4.95 -16.23 16.56
CA LEU A 136 -4.33 -17.09 15.55
C LEU A 136 -3.03 -17.64 16.12
N LYS A 137 -2.75 -18.90 15.83
CA LYS A 137 -1.46 -19.51 16.16
C LYS A 137 -0.48 -19.18 15.03
N SER A 138 0.62 -18.53 15.37
CA SER A 138 1.67 -18.21 14.40
C SER A 138 2.26 -19.50 13.82
N ASP A 139 2.37 -19.55 12.49
CA ASP A 139 3.08 -20.61 11.78
C ASP A 139 4.61 -20.41 11.83
N GLU A 140 5.36 -21.36 11.31
CA GLU A 140 6.82 -21.31 11.31
C GLU A 140 7.37 -20.11 10.55
N LEU A 141 6.73 -19.71 9.44
CA LEU A 141 7.14 -18.55 8.64
C LEU A 141 6.93 -17.25 9.42
N THR A 142 5.79 -17.12 10.09
CA THR A 142 5.48 -15.95 10.95
C THR A 142 6.49 -15.85 12.09
N ILE A 143 6.78 -16.96 12.79
CA ILE A 143 7.75 -16.99 13.88
C ILE A 143 9.15 -16.60 13.38
N SER A 144 9.60 -17.17 12.26
CA SER A 144 10.88 -16.82 11.64
C SER A 144 10.96 -15.34 11.27
N THR A 145 9.88 -14.79 10.74
CA THR A 145 9.80 -13.35 10.38
C THR A 145 9.83 -12.45 11.62
N MET A 146 9.16 -12.85 12.70
CA MET A 146 9.20 -12.10 13.98
C MET A 146 10.64 -12.03 14.52
N ILE A 147 11.38 -13.16 14.49
CA ILE A 147 12.79 -13.22 14.89
C ILE A 147 13.65 -12.32 14.00
N ASP A 148 13.45 -12.36 12.68
CA ASP A 148 14.17 -11.49 11.74
C ASP A 148 13.90 -10.00 12.03
N ILE A 149 12.64 -9.63 12.35
CA ILE A 149 12.27 -8.24 12.69
C ILE A 149 12.94 -7.80 14.00
N GLU A 150 12.88 -8.60 15.05
CA GLU A 150 13.53 -8.27 16.32
C GLU A 150 15.05 -8.10 16.17
N ASN A 151 15.68 -8.93 15.37
CA ASN A 151 17.12 -8.85 15.10
C ASN A 151 17.50 -7.64 14.24
N CYS A 152 16.69 -7.30 13.24
CA CYS A 152 16.99 -6.21 12.29
C CYS A 152 16.58 -4.84 12.79
N PHE A 153 15.54 -4.77 13.64
CA PHE A 153 14.90 -3.52 14.09
C PHE A 153 14.65 -3.50 15.60
N PRO A 154 15.69 -3.71 16.44
CA PRO A 154 15.54 -3.88 17.89
C PRO A 154 14.97 -2.62 18.60
N ASP A 155 15.16 -1.46 17.99
CA ASP A 155 14.72 -0.17 18.57
C ASP A 155 13.35 0.27 18.04
N SER A 156 12.66 -0.56 17.26
CA SER A 156 11.32 -0.24 16.77
C SER A 156 10.29 -0.25 17.88
N ALA A 157 9.32 0.65 17.79
CA ALA A 157 8.24 0.72 18.75
C ALA A 157 7.33 -0.51 18.64
N GLY A 158 6.91 -1.05 19.79
CA GLY A 158 5.99 -2.17 19.87
C GLY A 158 6.63 -3.45 20.37
N ASN A 159 5.86 -4.53 20.32
CA ASN A 159 6.21 -5.82 20.86
C ASN A 159 5.53 -6.90 20.00
N LEU A 160 6.26 -7.92 19.58
CA LEU A 160 5.76 -8.98 18.73
C LEU A 160 5.10 -10.13 19.50
N GLU A 161 5.30 -10.24 20.81
CA GLU A 161 4.73 -11.32 21.63
C GLU A 161 3.20 -11.40 21.56
N SER A 162 2.55 -10.26 21.38
CA SER A 162 1.10 -10.15 21.26
C SER A 162 0.58 -10.19 19.83
N PHE A 163 1.45 -10.39 18.85
CA PHE A 163 1.07 -10.45 17.43
C PHE A 163 0.15 -11.64 17.17
N ASN A 164 -1.03 -11.37 16.61
CA ASN A 164 -2.05 -12.38 16.33
C ASN A 164 -2.92 -12.05 15.12
N TRP A 165 -2.35 -11.30 14.16
CA TRP A 165 -3.04 -10.93 12.93
C TRP A 165 -2.96 -12.07 11.91
N ALA A 166 -3.93 -12.11 11.00
CA ALA A 166 -3.89 -12.98 9.84
C ALA A 166 -2.71 -12.60 8.93
N VAL A 167 -1.90 -13.58 8.55
CA VAL A 167 -0.76 -13.40 7.63
C VAL A 167 -0.97 -14.15 6.32
N THR A 168 -1.94 -15.07 6.28
CA THR A 168 -2.32 -15.82 5.08
C THR A 168 -3.81 -15.62 4.75
N HIS A 169 -4.21 -15.95 3.52
CA HIS A 169 -5.62 -15.93 3.15
C HIS A 169 -6.47 -16.92 3.95
N SER A 170 -5.89 -18.02 4.42
CA SER A 170 -6.58 -19.01 5.24
C SER A 170 -6.83 -18.52 6.67
N ASP A 171 -6.07 -17.53 7.13
CA ASP A 171 -6.23 -16.95 8.47
C ASP A 171 -7.25 -15.80 8.49
N ALA A 172 -7.55 -15.24 7.34
CA ALA A 172 -8.44 -14.09 7.18
C ALA A 172 -9.89 -14.50 6.99
#